data_f2868a90dda97123aac2b97199487d52
#
_entry.id   f2868a90dda97123aac2b97199487d52
#
_cell.length_a   1.000
_cell.length_b   1.000
_cell.length_c   1.000
_cell.angle_alpha   90.00
_cell.angle_beta   90.00
_cell.angle_gamma   90.00
#
_symmetry.space_group_name_H-M   'P 1'
#
loop_
_entity.id
_entity.type
_entity.pdbx_description
1 polymer ?
#
loop_
_entity_poly.entity_id
_entity_poly.type
_entity_poly.pdbx_seq_one_letter_code
_entity_poly.pdbx_strand_id
1 'polypeptide(L)'
;MKKLYLSLAFFAGALLVSLSSCGSGTAHDGHEHEHEHIHDAETEAHAHEAEEEHDHAHEAAEPHAHGEGEAHGDEIILTPEKAKAAGIVVRPAEVGTFRQVIRTSGEVLAAQGDEATVVATTAGTVSFPVPMVEGKSVGKGASLLVVSARHFAEGEPAERARITYEAAKDEYDRASKLVESGIVSRKEFAVIKETYENARLGYEALLSGAGKAGQRVQAPISGYVKSCLVKEGDYVTVGQPLMTLTQNRRLFLRAEVSERYYKYLPGVVSANFKTPYDDRVYALDELRGRVLSFGKSTDTTQFYLPVTFEFDNRGDVIPGSFVEIYLLSGEMENVIALPKSAITEEQGIHFVYLQVDAEGYKKQEVKLGADNGREVQILSGVKPGDKVVVEGAYHVKLASASNAIPAHTHEH
;
A
#
# COMPACT_ATOMS: atom_id res chain seq x y z
N MET A 1 -39.79 -38.95 10.71
CA MET A 1 -41.03 -38.64 11.47
C MET A 1 -40.63 -38.01 12.78
N LYS A 2 -41.35 -37.00 13.17
CA LYS A 2 -41.36 -36.14 14.38
C LYS A 2 -40.51 -34.89 14.34
N LYS A 3 -41.28 -33.83 13.99
CA LYS A 3 -41.04 -32.40 14.25
C LYS A 3 -41.11 -32.15 15.76
N LEU A 4 -40.26 -31.21 16.25
CA LEU A 4 -40.60 -30.48 17.47
C LEU A 4 -40.27 -29.02 17.29
N TYR A 5 -41.32 -28.19 17.33
CA TYR A 5 -41.36 -26.73 17.44
C TYR A 5 -41.26 -26.33 18.92
N LEU A 6 -40.57 -25.28 19.25
CA LEU A 6 -40.86 -24.45 20.43
C LEU A 6 -40.16 -23.09 20.18
N SER A 7 -40.90 -22.04 19.84
CA SER A 7 -41.58 -20.97 20.59
C SER A 7 -40.61 -19.99 21.29
N LEU A 8 -40.36 -18.87 20.69
CA LEU A 8 -40.87 -17.49 20.84
C LEU A 8 -40.94 -16.96 22.28
N ALA A 9 -40.14 -15.97 22.66
CA ALA A 9 -40.43 -14.98 23.68
C ALA A 9 -39.84 -13.58 23.30
N PHE A 10 -40.74 -12.67 22.99
CA PHE A 10 -40.56 -11.23 22.88
C PHE A 10 -40.28 -10.64 24.27
N PHE A 11 -39.30 -9.71 24.36
CA PHE A 11 -39.29 -8.67 25.40
C PHE A 11 -39.07 -7.32 24.76
N ALA A 12 -40.13 -6.54 24.70
CA ALA A 12 -40.13 -5.13 24.42
C ALA A 12 -39.90 -4.36 25.71
N GLY A 13 -38.89 -3.52 25.76
CA GLY A 13 -38.64 -2.58 26.85
C GLY A 13 -38.49 -1.18 26.27
N ALA A 14 -39.57 -0.40 26.33
CA ALA A 14 -39.56 1.03 26.03
C ALA A 14 -38.99 1.78 27.25
N LEU A 15 -38.05 2.68 27.02
CA LEU A 15 -37.64 3.67 28.00
C LEU A 15 -37.74 5.08 27.42
N LEU A 16 -38.68 5.85 27.96
CA LEU A 16 -38.92 7.27 27.74
C LEU A 16 -37.77 8.08 28.32
N VAL A 17 -37.28 9.04 27.55
CA VAL A 17 -36.39 10.09 28.05
C VAL A 17 -37.11 11.40 28.03
N SER A 18 -37.22 12.01 29.22
CA SER A 18 -37.74 13.31 29.49
C SER A 18 -36.73 14.42 29.16
N LEU A 19 -37.24 15.44 28.44
CA LEU A 19 -36.60 16.73 28.21
C LEU A 19 -36.61 17.55 29.52
N SER A 20 -35.52 18.24 29.82
CA SER A 20 -35.53 19.43 30.67
C SER A 20 -34.62 20.49 30.06
N SER A 21 -35.26 21.63 29.79
CA SER A 21 -34.77 22.91 29.35
C SER A 21 -34.43 23.78 30.58
N CYS A 22 -33.45 24.68 30.43
CA CYS A 22 -33.24 26.02 31.02
C CYS A 22 -31.73 26.30 31.02
N GLY A 23 -31.15 27.39 30.49
CA GLY A 23 -31.61 28.73 30.29
C GLY A 23 -30.53 29.70 30.79
N SER A 24 -30.35 30.83 30.09
CA SER A 24 -29.52 32.03 30.37
C SER A 24 -28.02 31.88 29.98
N GLY A 25 -27.42 32.69 29.08
CA GLY A 25 -27.66 34.09 28.72
C GLY A 25 -26.42 34.92 29.08
N THR A 26 -25.62 35.32 28.10
CA THR A 26 -25.02 36.66 28.03
C THR A 26 -24.43 36.92 26.67
N ALA A 27 -24.74 38.08 26.15
CA ALA A 27 -24.35 38.64 24.86
C ALA A 27 -22.95 39.25 24.92
N HIS A 28 -22.23 39.23 23.77
CA HIS A 28 -21.35 40.34 23.40
C HIS A 28 -21.29 40.43 21.87
N ASP A 29 -21.68 41.62 21.38
CA ASP A 29 -21.42 42.37 20.17
C ASP A 29 -20.34 41.78 19.23
N GLY A 30 -20.53 41.65 17.95
CA GLY A 30 -20.93 42.56 16.91
C GLY A 30 -19.72 43.20 16.24
N HIS A 31 -19.29 42.71 15.04
CA HIS A 31 -18.70 43.55 14.00
C HIS A 31 -18.94 42.88 12.66
N GLU A 32 -19.93 43.41 11.96
CA GLU A 32 -20.11 43.29 10.50
C GLU A 32 -19.11 44.19 9.80
N HIS A 33 -18.42 43.68 8.80
CA HIS A 33 -17.83 44.49 7.72
C HIS A 33 -18.22 43.89 6.40
N GLU A 34 -19.33 44.40 5.85
CA GLU A 34 -19.63 44.37 4.42
C GLU A 34 -18.71 45.37 3.71
N HIS A 35 -18.04 44.95 2.65
CA HIS A 35 -17.55 45.81 1.60
C HIS A 35 -18.04 45.30 0.26
N GLU A 36 -19.18 45.87 -0.17
CA GLU A 36 -19.57 45.96 -1.57
C GLU A 36 -18.65 46.97 -2.26
N HIS A 37 -18.04 46.57 -3.36
CA HIS A 37 -17.55 47.49 -4.37
C HIS A 37 -18.18 47.15 -5.72
N ILE A 38 -19.19 47.97 -6.02
CA ILE A 38 -19.78 48.19 -7.36
C ILE A 38 -18.81 49.13 -8.08
N HIS A 39 -18.34 48.77 -9.26
CA HIS A 39 -17.77 49.69 -10.21
C HIS A 39 -18.56 49.62 -11.52
N ASP A 40 -19.20 50.73 -11.79
CA ASP A 40 -19.91 51.07 -13.01
C ASP A 40 -18.97 51.16 -14.22
N ALA A 41 -19.53 50.82 -15.34
CA ALA A 41 -18.98 51.00 -16.67
C ALA A 41 -19.06 52.46 -17.11
N GLU A 42 -18.00 53.03 -17.59
CA GLU A 42 -18.07 54.18 -18.50
C GLU A 42 -17.26 53.91 -19.75
N THR A 43 -17.97 53.96 -20.84
CA THR A 43 -17.53 53.99 -22.24
C THR A 43 -17.03 55.40 -22.60
N GLU A 44 -15.80 55.47 -23.07
CA GLU A 44 -15.40 56.63 -23.88
C GLU A 44 -14.74 56.15 -25.18
N ALA A 45 -15.38 56.56 -26.27
CA ALA A 45 -14.93 56.42 -27.65
C ALA A 45 -14.03 57.62 -28.00
N HIS A 46 -12.83 57.35 -28.48
CA HIS A 46 -12.06 58.36 -29.21
C HIS A 46 -11.78 57.84 -30.62
N ALA A 47 -12.40 58.54 -31.56
CA ALA A 47 -12.09 58.50 -32.96
C ALA A 47 -10.93 59.49 -33.23
N HIS A 48 -9.91 59.05 -33.97
CA HIS A 48 -9.03 59.94 -34.70
C HIS A 48 -8.83 59.40 -36.10
N GLU A 49 -9.36 60.20 -37.04
CA GLU A 49 -9.00 60.22 -38.43
C GLU A 49 -7.63 60.87 -38.60
N ALA A 50 -6.85 60.39 -39.52
CA ALA A 50 -6.32 61.18 -40.64
C ALA A 50 -5.19 60.41 -41.38
N GLU A 51 -5.43 60.36 -42.62
CA GLU A 51 -4.62 59.90 -43.73
C GLU A 51 -3.25 60.63 -43.79
N GLU A 52 -2.21 59.92 -44.25
CA GLU A 52 -1.20 60.44 -45.15
C GLU A 52 -0.60 59.33 -46.00
N GLU A 53 -0.88 59.39 -47.29
CA GLU A 53 -0.24 58.62 -48.36
C GLU A 53 1.21 59.06 -48.52
N HIS A 54 2.17 58.13 -48.55
CA HIS A 54 3.45 58.30 -49.16
C HIS A 54 3.73 57.21 -50.18
N ASP A 55 3.64 57.66 -51.42
CA ASP A 55 4.04 57.00 -52.65
C ASP A 55 5.56 56.91 -52.73
N HIS A 56 6.16 55.76 -52.84
CA HIS A 56 7.54 55.59 -53.26
C HIS A 56 7.66 54.48 -54.30
N ALA A 57 8.14 54.91 -55.42
CA ALA A 57 8.35 54.28 -56.69
C ALA A 57 9.18 53.01 -56.62
N HIS A 58 8.78 52.05 -57.45
CA HIS A 58 9.46 50.82 -57.80
C HIS A 58 10.88 51.03 -58.34
N GLU A 59 11.83 50.31 -57.77
CA GLU A 59 13.04 49.93 -58.48
C GLU A 59 13.19 48.44 -58.54
N ALA A 60 13.21 47.92 -59.74
CA ALA A 60 13.25 46.45 -60.04
C ALA A 60 14.66 45.92 -59.70
N ALA A 61 14.74 45.00 -58.81
CA ALA A 61 15.92 44.17 -58.55
C ALA A 61 15.68 42.73 -59.03
N GLU A 62 16.66 42.22 -59.71
CA GLU A 62 16.75 40.94 -60.42
C GLU A 62 16.54 39.71 -59.50
N PRO A 63 16.11 38.53 -60.04
CA PRO A 63 15.86 37.35 -59.24
C PRO A 63 17.18 36.64 -58.91
N HIS A 64 17.62 36.77 -57.67
CA HIS A 64 18.61 35.83 -57.11
C HIS A 64 17.97 34.49 -56.88
N ALA A 65 18.42 33.47 -57.59
CA ALA A 65 18.12 32.09 -57.36
C ALA A 65 18.64 31.69 -55.97
N HIS A 66 17.75 31.64 -55.01
CA HIS A 66 18.03 30.98 -53.73
C HIS A 66 17.86 29.48 -53.93
N GLY A 67 19.00 28.78 -53.85
CA GLY A 67 18.99 27.34 -53.70
C GLY A 67 18.08 26.92 -52.57
N GLU A 68 17.37 25.82 -52.78
CA GLU A 68 16.55 25.13 -51.76
C GLU A 68 17.46 24.77 -50.58
N GLY A 69 17.59 25.70 -49.63
CA GLY A 69 18.08 25.42 -48.29
C GLY A 69 16.89 24.90 -47.50
N GLU A 70 16.83 23.58 -47.25
CA GLU A 70 15.93 22.98 -46.31
C GLU A 70 16.00 23.77 -45.00
N ALA A 71 14.85 24.17 -44.48
CA ALA A 71 14.73 24.96 -43.25
C ALA A 71 15.14 24.03 -42.06
N HIS A 72 16.40 24.06 -41.67
CA HIS A 72 16.96 23.42 -40.47
C HIS A 72 16.59 24.13 -39.15
N GLY A 73 15.46 24.85 -39.09
CA GLY A 73 15.11 25.74 -37.97
C GLY A 73 14.71 25.00 -36.66
N ASP A 74 14.37 23.74 -36.70
CA ASP A 74 13.85 22.97 -35.51
C ASP A 74 14.68 21.71 -35.18
N GLU A 75 15.85 21.52 -35.78
CA GLU A 75 16.70 20.36 -35.56
C GLU A 75 17.69 20.59 -34.43
N ILE A 76 17.67 19.64 -33.46
CA ILE A 76 18.56 19.63 -32.30
C ILE A 76 19.76 18.77 -32.66
N ILE A 77 20.95 19.39 -32.78
CA ILE A 77 22.18 18.69 -33.16
C ILE A 77 22.90 18.21 -31.90
N LEU A 78 23.17 16.90 -31.83
CA LEU A 78 23.92 16.28 -30.75
C LEU A 78 24.85 15.21 -31.35
N THR A 79 26.16 15.38 -31.19
CA THR A 79 27.11 14.42 -31.72
C THR A 79 26.94 13.05 -31.06
N PRO A 80 27.26 11.93 -31.75
CA PRO A 80 27.10 10.58 -31.21
C PRO A 80 27.83 10.35 -29.90
N GLU A 81 28.99 10.98 -29.69
CA GLU A 81 29.77 10.92 -28.45
C GLU A 81 29.02 11.59 -27.29
N LYS A 82 28.44 12.78 -27.52
CA LYS A 82 27.64 13.49 -26.53
C LYS A 82 26.34 12.73 -26.22
N ALA A 83 25.67 12.22 -27.24
CA ALA A 83 24.45 11.40 -27.07
C ALA A 83 24.71 10.17 -26.22
N LYS A 84 25.81 9.45 -26.49
CA LYS A 84 26.22 8.28 -25.69
C LYS A 84 26.61 8.67 -24.26
N ALA A 85 27.36 9.76 -24.08
CA ALA A 85 27.72 10.24 -22.76
C ALA A 85 26.51 10.69 -21.92
N ALA A 86 25.46 11.21 -22.58
CA ALA A 86 24.20 11.60 -21.96
C ALA A 86 23.24 10.41 -21.73
N GLY A 87 23.61 9.18 -22.07
CA GLY A 87 22.78 7.99 -21.89
C GLY A 87 21.53 7.98 -22.79
N ILE A 88 21.60 8.61 -23.98
CA ILE A 88 20.47 8.62 -24.90
C ILE A 88 20.33 7.26 -25.54
N VAL A 89 19.14 6.66 -25.39
CA VAL A 89 18.75 5.40 -26.04
C VAL A 89 17.62 5.69 -27.01
N VAL A 90 17.79 5.23 -28.26
CA VAL A 90 16.79 5.37 -29.32
C VAL A 90 16.24 4.00 -29.67
N ARG A 91 14.92 3.88 -29.84
CA ARG A 91 14.24 2.68 -30.31
C ARG A 91 13.19 3.03 -31.36
N PRO A 92 12.94 2.12 -32.32
CA PRO A 92 11.81 2.30 -33.23
C PRO A 92 10.49 2.24 -32.45
N ALA A 93 9.54 3.08 -32.80
CA ALA A 93 8.18 3.00 -32.30
C ALA A 93 7.48 1.79 -32.96
N GLU A 94 7.14 0.81 -32.15
CA GLU A 94 6.48 -0.41 -32.61
C GLU A 94 4.99 -0.37 -32.25
N VAL A 95 4.18 -0.94 -33.14
CA VAL A 95 2.77 -1.19 -32.85
C VAL A 95 2.66 -2.49 -32.07
N GLY A 96 2.03 -2.41 -30.91
CA GLY A 96 1.88 -3.56 -30.02
C GLY A 96 0.49 -3.64 -29.42
N THR A 97 0.38 -4.45 -28.38
CA THR A 97 -0.79 -4.53 -27.52
C THR A 97 -0.59 -3.65 -26.29
N PHE A 98 -1.63 -2.95 -25.90
CA PHE A 98 -1.66 -2.16 -24.67
C PHE A 98 -2.93 -2.49 -23.88
N ARG A 99 -2.83 -2.63 -22.55
CA ARG A 99 -3.99 -2.94 -21.73
C ARG A 99 -4.74 -1.69 -21.34
N GLN A 100 -6.08 -1.75 -21.41
CA GLN A 100 -6.93 -0.69 -20.89
C GLN A 100 -6.67 -0.50 -19.38
N VAL A 101 -6.52 0.73 -18.95
CA VAL A 101 -6.10 1.08 -17.59
C VAL A 101 -7.21 1.78 -16.83
N ILE A 102 -7.45 1.32 -15.59
CA ILE A 102 -8.26 2.04 -14.60
C ILE A 102 -7.30 2.52 -13.52
N ARG A 103 -7.08 3.83 -13.45
CA ARG A 103 -6.25 4.44 -12.42
C ARG A 103 -7.04 4.62 -11.14
N THR A 104 -6.48 4.16 -10.04
CA THR A 104 -7.08 4.23 -8.71
C THR A 104 -5.99 4.27 -7.65
N SER A 105 -6.38 4.24 -6.39
CA SER A 105 -5.49 4.11 -5.25
C SER A 105 -5.95 2.95 -4.37
N GLY A 106 -5.15 2.62 -3.37
CA GLY A 106 -5.46 1.56 -2.44
C GLY A 106 -4.33 1.33 -1.46
N GLU A 107 -4.37 0.21 -0.78
CA GLU A 107 -3.43 -0.13 0.27
C GLU A 107 -2.80 -1.51 0.07
N VAL A 108 -1.60 -1.66 0.57
CA VAL A 108 -0.91 -2.94 0.66
C VAL A 108 -1.13 -3.51 2.05
N LEU A 109 -1.65 -4.74 2.12
CA LEU A 109 -1.95 -5.44 3.37
C LEU A 109 -1.11 -6.71 3.49
N ALA A 110 -0.83 -7.15 4.71
CA ALA A 110 -0.25 -8.47 4.92
C ALA A 110 -1.28 -9.56 4.54
N ALA A 111 -0.81 -10.61 3.87
CA ALA A 111 -1.68 -11.73 3.51
C ALA A 111 -2.08 -12.53 4.76
N GLN A 112 -3.25 -13.18 4.70
CA GLN A 112 -3.69 -14.08 5.76
C GLN A 112 -2.67 -15.21 5.99
N GLY A 113 -2.30 -15.42 7.26
CA GLY A 113 -1.29 -16.40 7.66
C GLY A 113 0.15 -15.87 7.66
N ASP A 114 0.40 -14.70 7.10
CA ASP A 114 1.68 -13.99 7.20
C ASP A 114 1.75 -13.11 8.47
N GLU A 115 0.64 -12.91 9.18
CA GLU A 115 0.59 -12.28 10.50
C GLU A 115 0.16 -13.28 11.57
N ALA A 116 0.75 -13.18 12.74
CA ALA A 116 0.39 -13.97 13.90
C ALA A 116 0.35 -13.08 15.15
N THR A 117 -0.81 -13.06 15.79
CA THR A 117 -0.96 -12.44 17.11
C THR A 117 -0.50 -13.45 18.18
N VAL A 118 0.49 -13.05 18.94
CA VAL A 118 0.98 -13.79 20.09
C VAL A 118 0.14 -13.40 21.30
N VAL A 119 -0.47 -14.37 21.94
CA VAL A 119 -1.33 -14.15 23.13
C VAL A 119 -0.73 -14.79 24.37
N ALA A 120 -1.10 -14.26 25.54
CA ALA A 120 -0.72 -14.85 26.83
C ALA A 120 -1.46 -16.18 27.04
N THR A 121 -0.72 -17.24 27.33
CA THR A 121 -1.26 -18.56 27.65
C THR A 121 -1.45 -18.78 29.16
N THR A 122 -0.84 -17.90 29.96
CA THR A 122 -0.99 -17.83 31.44
C THR A 122 -1.12 -16.38 31.87
N ALA A 123 -1.75 -16.18 33.02
CA ALA A 123 -1.79 -14.86 33.66
C ALA A 123 -0.48 -14.64 34.46
N GLY A 124 -0.02 -13.39 34.49
CA GLY A 124 1.21 -13.04 35.23
C GLY A 124 1.82 -11.72 34.80
N THR A 125 3.00 -11.44 35.32
CA THR A 125 3.79 -10.26 34.99
C THR A 125 4.74 -10.53 33.84
N VAL A 126 4.77 -9.65 32.86
CA VAL A 126 5.61 -9.73 31.66
C VAL A 126 7.05 -9.35 32.00
N SER A 127 8.02 -10.11 31.48
CA SER A 127 9.43 -9.70 31.45
C SER A 127 10.05 -10.03 30.08
N PHE A 128 10.94 -9.16 29.63
CA PHE A 128 11.65 -9.30 28.35
C PHE A 128 13.11 -9.68 28.58
N PRO A 129 13.49 -10.98 28.43
CA PRO A 129 14.90 -11.41 28.53
C PRO A 129 15.79 -10.72 27.50
N VAL A 130 15.22 -10.34 26.37
CA VAL A 130 15.86 -9.59 25.29
C VAL A 130 14.93 -8.49 24.85
N PRO A 131 15.38 -7.25 24.66
CA PRO A 131 14.53 -6.15 24.20
C PRO A 131 13.79 -6.52 22.92
N MET A 132 12.45 -6.37 22.93
CA MET A 132 11.57 -6.58 21.78
C MET A 132 11.08 -5.22 21.29
N VAL A 133 11.54 -4.85 20.10
CA VAL A 133 11.18 -3.59 19.43
C VAL A 133 10.60 -3.89 18.07
N GLU A 134 9.78 -3.00 17.56
CA GLU A 134 9.21 -3.09 16.22
C GLU A 134 10.32 -3.18 15.16
N GLY A 135 10.10 -3.99 14.13
CA GLY A 135 11.09 -4.29 13.09
C GLY A 135 12.14 -5.35 13.47
N LYS A 136 12.19 -5.81 14.75
CA LYS A 136 13.15 -6.85 15.15
C LYS A 136 12.83 -8.18 14.50
N SER A 137 13.82 -8.81 13.87
CA SER A 137 13.70 -10.16 13.31
C SER A 137 13.64 -11.22 14.41
N VAL A 138 12.75 -12.19 14.25
CA VAL A 138 12.57 -13.33 15.15
C VAL A 138 12.42 -14.63 14.36
N GLY A 139 13.05 -15.70 14.84
CA GLY A 139 12.87 -17.04 14.28
C GLY A 139 11.68 -17.75 14.92
N LYS A 140 11.04 -18.68 14.21
CA LYS A 140 10.00 -19.56 14.78
C LYS A 140 10.57 -20.31 16.00
N GLY A 141 9.84 -20.30 17.13
CA GLY A 141 10.25 -20.90 18.39
C GLY A 141 11.18 -20.04 19.23
N ALA A 142 11.62 -18.84 18.75
CA ALA A 142 12.40 -17.92 19.55
C ALA A 142 11.61 -17.43 20.76
N SER A 143 12.27 -17.32 21.92
CA SER A 143 11.66 -16.76 23.13
C SER A 143 11.46 -15.25 22.97
N LEU A 144 10.23 -14.81 23.06
CA LEU A 144 9.82 -13.41 22.90
C LEU A 144 9.83 -12.69 24.25
N LEU A 145 9.13 -13.26 25.20
CA LEU A 145 8.99 -12.74 26.56
C LEU A 145 8.68 -13.89 27.53
N VAL A 146 8.69 -13.59 28.81
CA VAL A 146 8.34 -14.52 29.89
C VAL A 146 7.19 -13.93 30.69
N VAL A 147 6.17 -14.75 30.95
CA VAL A 147 5.07 -14.40 31.86
C VAL A 147 5.29 -15.14 33.18
N SER A 148 5.48 -14.41 34.27
CA SER A 148 5.76 -14.95 35.60
C SER A 148 4.64 -14.66 36.58
N ALA A 149 4.20 -15.69 37.29
CA ALA A 149 3.19 -15.59 38.36
C ALA A 149 3.80 -15.47 39.77
N ARG A 150 5.09 -15.13 39.89
CA ARG A 150 5.87 -15.25 41.15
C ARG A 150 5.45 -14.31 42.30
N HIS A 151 4.63 -13.33 42.08
CA HIS A 151 4.29 -12.32 43.11
C HIS A 151 2.80 -12.31 43.45
N PHE A 152 2.09 -13.44 43.28
CA PHE A 152 0.69 -13.53 43.67
C PHE A 152 0.53 -13.86 45.15
N ALA A 153 -0.41 -13.17 45.80
CA ALA A 153 -0.82 -13.46 47.19
C ALA A 153 -1.33 -14.91 47.36
N GLU A 154 -1.76 -15.52 46.27
CA GLU A 154 -2.29 -16.91 46.25
C GLU A 154 -1.21 -17.98 45.96
N GLY A 155 0.07 -17.63 45.81
CA GLY A 155 1.17 -18.54 45.49
C GLY A 155 1.31 -18.90 43.99
N GLU A 156 2.44 -19.50 43.62
CA GLU A 156 2.74 -19.90 42.25
C GLU A 156 1.83 -21.08 41.82
N PRO A 157 1.12 -20.97 40.67
CA PRO A 157 0.22 -22.06 40.22
C PRO A 157 0.88 -23.44 40.11
N ALA A 158 2.16 -23.48 39.69
CA ALA A 158 2.92 -24.72 39.59
C ALA A 158 3.21 -25.32 40.97
N GLU A 159 3.45 -24.51 41.98
CA GLU A 159 3.68 -24.95 43.34
C GLU A 159 2.39 -25.49 43.96
N ARG A 160 1.26 -24.85 43.76
CA ARG A 160 -0.05 -25.37 44.20
C ARG A 160 -0.38 -26.70 43.52
N ALA A 161 -0.15 -26.81 42.20
CA ALA A 161 -0.35 -28.05 41.48
C ALA A 161 0.59 -29.17 41.98
N ARG A 162 1.84 -28.83 42.34
CA ARG A 162 2.77 -29.77 42.94
C ARG A 162 2.25 -30.32 44.27
N ILE A 163 1.81 -29.43 45.14
CA ILE A 163 1.25 -29.82 46.45
C ILE A 163 0.03 -30.73 46.28
N THR A 164 -0.88 -30.39 45.35
CA THR A 164 -2.07 -31.20 45.04
C THR A 164 -1.68 -32.57 44.48
N TYR A 165 -0.70 -32.61 43.57
CA TYR A 165 -0.19 -33.86 42.99
C TYR A 165 0.48 -34.75 44.06
N GLU A 166 1.34 -34.18 44.92
CA GLU A 166 1.99 -34.94 46.00
C GLU A 166 0.96 -35.54 47.00
N ALA A 167 -0.01 -34.72 47.42
CA ALA A 167 -1.08 -35.22 48.29
C ALA A 167 -1.91 -36.35 47.65
N ALA A 168 -2.28 -36.19 46.37
CA ALA A 168 -3.04 -37.24 45.66
C ALA A 168 -2.18 -38.49 45.40
N LYS A 169 -0.89 -38.35 45.21
CA LYS A 169 0.06 -39.44 45.06
C LYS A 169 0.19 -40.25 46.34
N ASP A 170 0.38 -39.57 47.47
CA ASP A 170 0.47 -40.23 48.78
C ASP A 170 -0.82 -41.03 49.14
N GLU A 171 -1.98 -40.51 48.75
CA GLU A 171 -3.26 -41.18 48.93
C GLU A 171 -3.38 -42.41 48.02
N TYR A 172 -2.98 -42.28 46.73
CA TYR A 172 -2.95 -43.37 45.78
C TYR A 172 -1.99 -44.48 46.22
N ASP A 173 -0.79 -44.15 46.67
CA ASP A 173 0.24 -45.10 47.14
C ASP A 173 -0.22 -45.87 48.40
N ARG A 174 -0.97 -45.22 49.31
CA ARG A 174 -1.61 -45.87 50.44
C ARG A 174 -2.73 -46.83 49.99
N ALA A 175 -3.65 -46.29 49.20
CA ALA A 175 -4.82 -47.07 48.75
C ALA A 175 -4.44 -48.29 47.91
N SER A 176 -3.37 -48.18 47.09
CA SER A 176 -2.89 -49.30 46.27
C SER A 176 -2.43 -50.51 47.09
N LYS A 177 -1.87 -50.28 48.27
CA LYS A 177 -1.50 -51.36 49.18
C LYS A 177 -2.71 -51.96 49.94
N LEU A 178 -3.72 -51.17 50.20
CA LEU A 178 -4.91 -51.57 50.99
C LEU A 178 -5.99 -52.25 50.14
N VAL A 179 -6.02 -52.00 48.84
CA VAL A 179 -7.00 -52.67 47.93
C VAL A 179 -6.68 -54.16 47.78
N GLU A 180 -5.40 -54.54 47.81
CA GLU A 180 -4.99 -55.95 47.74
C GLU A 180 -5.42 -56.75 48.95
N SER A 181 -5.44 -56.09 50.13
CA SER A 181 -5.89 -56.65 51.37
C SER A 181 -7.42 -56.56 51.61
N GLY A 182 -8.16 -56.00 50.65
CA GLY A 182 -9.62 -55.86 50.74
C GLY A 182 -10.11 -54.74 51.69
N ILE A 183 -9.24 -53.94 52.25
CA ILE A 183 -9.57 -52.85 53.20
C ILE A 183 -10.20 -51.69 52.48
N VAL A 184 -9.73 -51.39 51.23
CA VAL A 184 -10.28 -50.35 50.33
C VAL A 184 -11.03 -51.10 49.21
N SER A 185 -12.25 -50.67 48.92
CA SER A 185 -13.02 -51.24 47.82
C SER A 185 -12.44 -50.89 46.47
N ARG A 186 -12.64 -51.74 45.44
CA ARG A 186 -12.19 -51.42 44.05
C ARG A 186 -12.79 -50.15 43.52
N LYS A 187 -14.02 -49.78 43.93
CA LYS A 187 -14.69 -48.54 43.50
C LYS A 187 -14.01 -47.31 44.13
N GLU A 188 -13.71 -47.35 45.41
CA GLU A 188 -12.98 -46.26 46.09
C GLU A 188 -11.57 -46.10 45.54
N PHE A 189 -10.86 -47.18 45.27
CA PHE A 189 -9.56 -47.16 44.64
C PHE A 189 -9.60 -46.53 43.25
N ALA A 190 -10.63 -46.78 42.43
CA ALA A 190 -10.80 -46.18 41.11
C ALA A 190 -10.93 -44.66 41.21
N VAL A 191 -11.68 -44.13 42.19
CA VAL A 191 -11.83 -42.68 42.40
C VAL A 191 -10.51 -42.05 42.86
N ILE A 192 -9.79 -42.69 43.79
CA ILE A 192 -8.50 -42.22 44.24
C ILE A 192 -7.48 -42.17 43.08
N LYS A 193 -7.49 -43.22 42.24
CA LYS A 193 -6.64 -43.29 41.05
C LYS A 193 -6.98 -42.16 40.04
N GLU A 194 -8.25 -41.93 39.81
CA GLU A 194 -8.69 -40.83 38.93
C GLU A 194 -8.21 -39.46 39.45
N THR A 195 -8.37 -39.21 40.74
CA THR A 195 -7.89 -37.97 41.39
C THR A 195 -6.38 -37.78 41.23
N TYR A 196 -5.62 -38.86 41.44
CA TYR A 196 -4.18 -38.85 41.25
C TYR A 196 -3.78 -38.56 39.80
N GLU A 197 -4.40 -39.24 38.81
CA GLU A 197 -4.09 -39.02 37.40
C GLU A 197 -4.44 -37.60 36.97
N ASN A 198 -5.57 -37.05 37.40
CA ASN A 198 -5.97 -35.67 37.11
C ASN A 198 -4.99 -34.67 37.72
N ALA A 199 -4.58 -34.87 38.98
CA ALA A 199 -3.59 -34.01 39.62
C ALA A 199 -2.21 -34.09 38.92
N ARG A 200 -1.80 -35.30 38.48
CA ARG A 200 -0.58 -35.54 37.75
C ARG A 200 -0.57 -34.79 36.41
N LEU A 201 -1.64 -34.94 35.61
CA LEU A 201 -1.78 -34.25 34.33
C LEU A 201 -1.75 -32.73 34.50
N GLY A 202 -2.44 -32.21 35.53
CA GLY A 202 -2.40 -30.77 35.82
C GLY A 202 -1.03 -30.26 36.17
N TYR A 203 -0.25 -30.99 36.98
CA TYR A 203 1.12 -30.63 37.34
C TYR A 203 2.10 -30.73 36.16
N GLU A 204 2.05 -31.82 35.39
CA GLU A 204 2.88 -32.02 34.20
C GLU A 204 2.64 -30.94 33.12
N ALA A 205 1.36 -30.54 32.92
CA ALA A 205 1.00 -29.47 31.99
C ALA A 205 1.65 -28.12 32.36
N LEU A 206 1.71 -27.82 33.66
CA LEU A 206 2.37 -26.59 34.15
C LEU A 206 3.91 -26.72 34.12
N LEU A 207 4.48 -27.89 34.33
CA LEU A 207 5.95 -28.10 34.20
C LEU A 207 6.46 -27.98 32.77
N SER A 208 5.71 -28.50 31.80
CA SER A 208 6.09 -28.46 30.38
C SER A 208 6.14 -27.04 29.83
N GLY A 209 5.37 -26.09 30.43
CA GLY A 209 5.33 -24.69 30.05
C GLY A 209 6.16 -23.72 30.91
N ALA A 210 6.49 -24.10 32.15
CA ALA A 210 7.10 -23.22 33.15
C ALA A 210 8.56 -23.64 33.45
N GLY A 211 9.52 -22.94 32.86
CA GLY A 211 10.89 -22.94 33.40
C GLY A 211 10.89 -22.26 34.79
N LYS A 212 11.98 -22.45 35.58
CA LYS A 212 12.15 -21.81 36.90
C LYS A 212 11.99 -20.28 36.90
N ALA A 213 11.92 -19.63 35.74
CA ALA A 213 11.79 -18.18 35.55
C ALA A 213 10.40 -17.73 35.06
N GLY A 214 9.40 -18.62 34.97
CA GLY A 214 8.09 -18.35 34.42
C GLY A 214 7.86 -19.03 33.05
N GLN A 215 6.66 -18.86 32.48
CA GLN A 215 6.31 -19.42 31.19
C GLN A 215 6.88 -18.60 30.05
N ARG A 216 7.67 -19.23 29.19
CA ARG A 216 8.22 -18.60 27.99
C ARG A 216 7.15 -18.55 26.88
N VAL A 217 6.95 -17.37 26.36
CA VAL A 217 6.12 -17.14 25.16
C VAL A 217 7.05 -17.17 23.96
N GLN A 218 6.76 -18.06 23.00
CA GLN A 218 7.59 -18.29 21.82
C GLN A 218 6.93 -17.76 20.55
N ALA A 219 7.75 -17.41 19.56
CA ALA A 219 7.28 -16.98 18.26
C ALA A 219 6.63 -18.15 17.48
N PRO A 220 5.34 -18.06 17.10
CA PRO A 220 4.68 -19.11 16.31
C PRO A 220 5.16 -19.17 14.87
N ILE A 221 5.68 -18.06 14.34
CA ILE A 221 6.20 -17.91 12.98
C ILE A 221 7.58 -17.23 13.01
N SER A 222 8.37 -17.40 11.94
CA SER A 222 9.55 -16.57 11.68
C SER A 222 9.12 -15.29 11.01
N GLY A 223 9.77 -14.17 11.31
CA GLY A 223 9.41 -12.88 10.71
C GLY A 223 9.94 -11.69 11.52
N TYR A 224 9.16 -10.64 11.61
CA TYR A 224 9.49 -9.41 12.31
C TYR A 224 8.40 -9.05 13.33
N VAL A 225 8.78 -8.38 14.40
CA VAL A 225 7.83 -7.79 15.35
C VAL A 225 7.16 -6.60 14.66
N LYS A 226 5.84 -6.70 14.41
CA LYS A 226 5.03 -5.61 13.83
C LYS A 226 4.64 -4.59 14.88
N SER A 227 4.19 -5.08 16.05
CA SER A 227 3.82 -4.24 17.18
C SER A 227 4.02 -5.00 18.49
N CYS A 228 4.41 -4.30 19.55
CA CYS A 228 4.47 -4.80 20.90
C CYS A 228 3.41 -4.08 21.74
N LEU A 229 2.42 -4.84 22.25
CA LEU A 229 1.24 -4.31 22.92
C LEU A 229 1.39 -4.24 24.44
N VAL A 230 2.48 -4.80 24.98
CA VAL A 230 2.77 -4.87 26.42
C VAL A 230 4.18 -4.37 26.73
N LYS A 231 4.40 -3.93 27.96
CA LYS A 231 5.67 -3.41 28.45
C LYS A 231 6.24 -4.31 29.53
N GLU A 232 7.52 -4.11 29.85
CA GLU A 232 8.16 -4.72 31.03
C GLU A 232 7.37 -4.39 32.30
N GLY A 233 7.02 -5.41 33.07
CA GLY A 233 6.27 -5.28 34.31
C GLY A 233 4.76 -5.27 34.17
N ASP A 234 4.19 -5.22 32.95
CA ASP A 234 2.75 -5.28 32.76
C ASP A 234 2.16 -6.61 33.25
N TYR A 235 1.01 -6.53 33.90
CA TYR A 235 0.22 -7.71 34.25
C TYR A 235 -0.69 -8.09 33.08
N VAL A 236 -0.67 -9.36 32.68
CA VAL A 236 -1.49 -9.89 31.58
C VAL A 236 -2.36 -11.06 32.02
N THR A 237 -3.53 -11.18 31.37
CA THR A 237 -4.47 -12.29 31.57
C THR A 237 -4.41 -13.28 30.42
N VAL A 238 -4.92 -14.50 30.64
CA VAL A 238 -5.00 -15.54 29.59
C VAL A 238 -5.79 -15.05 28.40
N GLY A 239 -5.25 -15.23 27.18
CA GLY A 239 -5.86 -14.78 25.93
C GLY A 239 -5.56 -13.33 25.56
N GLN A 240 -4.90 -12.56 26.43
CA GLN A 240 -4.55 -11.17 26.15
C GLN A 240 -3.50 -11.09 25.04
N PRO A 241 -3.68 -10.27 24.00
CA PRO A 241 -2.68 -10.02 22.95
C PRO A 241 -1.42 -9.36 23.54
N LEU A 242 -0.25 -9.91 23.20
CA LEU A 242 1.05 -9.47 23.68
C LEU A 242 1.82 -8.71 22.59
N MET A 243 1.87 -9.27 21.40
CA MET A 243 2.52 -8.68 20.23
C MET A 243 1.99 -9.29 18.94
N THR A 244 2.23 -8.60 17.83
CA THR A 244 1.95 -9.09 16.49
C THR A 244 3.26 -9.31 15.73
N LEU A 245 3.41 -10.49 15.14
CA LEU A 245 4.52 -10.84 14.25
C LEU A 245 4.02 -10.86 12.81
N THR A 246 4.87 -10.48 11.86
CA THR A 246 4.57 -10.54 10.42
C THR A 246 5.74 -11.13 9.65
N GLN A 247 5.44 -11.90 8.59
CA GLN A 247 6.46 -12.47 7.70
C GLN A 247 6.74 -11.59 6.49
N ASN A 248 5.77 -10.82 6.05
CA ASN A 248 5.83 -9.95 4.87
C ASN A 248 6.25 -10.67 3.57
N ARG A 249 6.02 -11.97 3.47
CA ARG A 249 6.39 -12.75 2.26
C ARG A 249 5.35 -12.66 1.17
N ARG A 250 4.09 -12.69 1.56
CA ARG A 250 2.95 -12.49 0.66
C ARG A 250 2.14 -11.30 1.15
N LEU A 251 1.74 -10.49 0.19
CA LEU A 251 0.98 -9.28 0.45
C LEU A 251 -0.30 -9.28 -0.39
N PHE A 252 -1.27 -8.54 0.09
CA PHE A 252 -2.47 -8.18 -0.67
C PHE A 252 -2.35 -6.74 -1.14
N LEU A 253 -2.64 -6.52 -2.41
CA LEU A 253 -2.90 -5.20 -2.95
C LEU A 253 -4.41 -5.04 -3.03
N ARG A 254 -4.97 -4.16 -2.21
CA ARG A 254 -6.40 -3.84 -2.19
C ARG A 254 -6.62 -2.50 -2.87
N ALA A 255 -7.13 -2.54 -4.09
CA ALA A 255 -7.49 -1.36 -4.88
C ALA A 255 -8.92 -0.93 -4.56
N GLU A 256 -9.14 0.38 -4.43
CA GLU A 256 -10.44 0.99 -4.17
C GLU A 256 -10.99 1.59 -5.46
N VAL A 257 -11.92 0.91 -6.12
CA VAL A 257 -12.40 1.26 -7.45
C VAL A 257 -13.78 1.91 -7.38
N SER A 258 -13.93 3.06 -8.04
CA SER A 258 -15.22 3.72 -8.15
C SER A 258 -16.25 2.82 -8.87
N GLU A 259 -17.50 2.81 -8.39
CA GLU A 259 -18.62 2.03 -8.95
C GLU A 259 -18.85 2.23 -10.45
N ARG A 260 -18.52 3.40 -10.99
CA ARG A 260 -18.63 3.68 -12.44
C ARG A 260 -17.86 2.68 -13.31
N TYR A 261 -16.83 2.03 -12.75
CA TYR A 261 -16.02 1.04 -13.44
C TYR A 261 -16.48 -0.41 -13.22
N TYR A 262 -17.59 -0.63 -12.48
CA TYR A 262 -18.05 -1.97 -12.10
C TYR A 262 -18.11 -2.95 -13.29
N LYS A 263 -18.66 -2.51 -14.43
CA LYS A 263 -18.79 -3.34 -15.62
C LYS A 263 -17.46 -3.78 -16.26
N TYR A 264 -16.35 -3.09 -15.93
CA TYR A 264 -15.01 -3.39 -16.44
C TYR A 264 -14.20 -4.29 -15.49
N LEU A 265 -14.63 -4.42 -14.22
CA LEU A 265 -13.90 -5.19 -13.21
C LEU A 265 -13.72 -6.67 -13.57
N PRO A 266 -14.70 -7.38 -14.18
CA PRO A 266 -14.51 -8.76 -14.59
C PRO A 266 -13.37 -8.96 -15.62
N GLY A 267 -13.01 -7.90 -16.35
CA GLY A 267 -11.92 -7.91 -17.32
C GLY A 267 -10.54 -7.56 -16.72
N VAL A 268 -10.47 -7.20 -15.43
CA VAL A 268 -9.19 -6.90 -14.77
C VAL A 268 -8.41 -8.20 -14.55
N VAL A 269 -7.22 -8.25 -15.10
CA VAL A 269 -6.35 -9.45 -15.06
C VAL A 269 -5.10 -9.23 -14.24
N SER A 270 -4.60 -7.99 -14.14
CA SER A 270 -3.38 -7.64 -13.41
C SER A 270 -3.43 -6.19 -12.94
N ALA A 271 -2.39 -5.74 -12.26
CA ALA A 271 -2.20 -4.33 -11.90
C ALA A 271 -0.72 -3.98 -11.85
N ASN A 272 -0.43 -2.69 -12.07
CA ASN A 272 0.81 -2.07 -11.67
C ASN A 272 0.52 -1.17 -10.46
N PHE A 273 1.51 -0.93 -9.60
CA PHE A 273 1.36 0.02 -8.50
C PHE A 273 2.68 0.75 -8.22
N LYS A 274 2.56 1.96 -7.68
CA LYS A 274 3.69 2.79 -7.25
C LYS A 274 3.56 3.09 -5.77
N THR A 275 4.66 2.91 -5.04
CA THR A 275 4.75 3.24 -3.61
C THR A 275 5.12 4.70 -3.41
N PRO A 276 4.79 5.32 -2.25
CA PRO A 276 5.13 6.72 -2.01
C PRO A 276 6.61 6.95 -1.65
N TYR A 277 7.38 5.89 -1.38
CA TYR A 277 8.75 5.97 -0.87
C TYR A 277 9.81 5.61 -1.91
N ASP A 278 9.41 5.19 -3.11
CA ASP A 278 10.32 5.04 -4.24
C ASP A 278 9.65 5.41 -5.57
N ASP A 279 10.45 5.62 -6.62
CA ASP A 279 9.96 5.97 -7.95
C ASP A 279 9.68 4.76 -8.85
N ARG A 280 9.90 3.56 -8.31
CA ARG A 280 9.69 2.31 -9.04
C ARG A 280 8.21 1.99 -9.18
N VAL A 281 7.82 1.55 -10.37
CA VAL A 281 6.51 0.96 -10.63
C VAL A 281 6.65 -0.57 -10.56
N TYR A 282 5.93 -1.16 -9.63
CA TYR A 282 5.86 -2.60 -9.43
C TYR A 282 4.78 -3.19 -10.34
N ALA A 283 5.12 -4.17 -11.16
CA ALA A 283 4.14 -4.93 -11.93
C ALA A 283 3.80 -6.23 -11.20
N LEU A 284 2.51 -6.48 -10.97
CA LEU A 284 2.07 -7.72 -10.31
C LEU A 284 2.49 -8.97 -11.09
N ASP A 285 2.54 -8.91 -12.42
CA ASP A 285 2.99 -10.03 -13.26
C ASP A 285 4.43 -10.46 -12.93
N GLU A 286 5.32 -9.50 -12.60
CA GLU A 286 6.71 -9.80 -12.17
C GLU A 286 6.79 -10.32 -10.73
N LEU A 287 5.80 -9.99 -9.91
CA LEU A 287 5.69 -10.40 -8.51
C LEU A 287 4.81 -11.65 -8.33
N ARG A 288 4.54 -12.39 -9.41
CA ARG A 288 3.62 -13.54 -9.40
C ARG A 288 2.25 -13.19 -8.83
N GLY A 289 1.80 -11.97 -9.11
CA GLY A 289 0.53 -11.46 -8.65
C GLY A 289 -0.65 -12.12 -9.37
N ARG A 290 -1.76 -12.24 -8.63
CA ARG A 290 -3.02 -12.77 -9.17
C ARG A 290 -4.21 -12.04 -8.55
N VAL A 291 -5.27 -11.90 -9.30
CA VAL A 291 -6.54 -11.43 -8.79
C VAL A 291 -7.11 -12.47 -7.83
N LEU A 292 -7.44 -12.08 -6.61
CA LEU A 292 -8.15 -12.92 -5.65
C LEU A 292 -9.66 -12.70 -5.72
N SER A 293 -10.07 -11.44 -5.73
CA SER A 293 -11.50 -11.09 -5.70
C SER A 293 -11.73 -9.67 -6.17
N PHE A 294 -12.95 -9.43 -6.64
CA PHE A 294 -13.52 -8.09 -6.75
C PHE A 294 -14.82 -8.04 -5.98
N GLY A 295 -14.99 -6.96 -5.23
CA GLY A 295 -16.20 -6.72 -4.41
C GLY A 295 -17.42 -6.66 -5.29
N LYS A 296 -18.51 -7.28 -4.80
CA LYS A 296 -19.82 -7.28 -5.44
C LYS A 296 -20.84 -6.41 -4.69
N SER A 297 -20.42 -5.81 -3.59
CA SER A 297 -21.24 -4.91 -2.77
C SER A 297 -20.37 -3.77 -2.24
N THR A 298 -20.96 -2.60 -2.14
CA THR A 298 -20.41 -1.47 -1.40
C THR A 298 -21.02 -1.47 -0.01
N ASP A 299 -20.26 -1.04 0.99
CA ASP A 299 -20.77 -0.78 2.32
C ASP A 299 -21.39 0.62 2.36
N THR A 300 -22.32 0.86 3.28
CA THR A 300 -22.97 2.18 3.47
C THR A 300 -21.97 3.31 3.80
N THR A 301 -20.76 2.94 4.22
CA THR A 301 -19.67 3.86 4.57
C THR A 301 -18.58 3.96 3.49
N GLN A 302 -18.56 3.06 2.49
CA GLN A 302 -17.51 3.02 1.47
C GLN A 302 -18.15 2.96 0.08
N PHE A 303 -17.97 4.03 -0.70
CA PHE A 303 -18.47 4.16 -2.08
C PHE A 303 -17.55 3.50 -3.12
N TYR A 304 -16.68 2.60 -2.70
CA TYR A 304 -15.69 1.95 -3.56
C TYR A 304 -15.88 0.44 -3.55
N LEU A 305 -15.60 -0.16 -4.70
CA LEU A 305 -15.55 -1.60 -4.87
C LEU A 305 -14.10 -2.06 -4.69
N PRO A 306 -13.82 -2.93 -3.71
CA PRO A 306 -12.46 -3.43 -3.53
C PRO A 306 -12.12 -4.46 -4.61
N VAL A 307 -10.95 -4.30 -5.23
CA VAL A 307 -10.31 -5.33 -6.05
C VAL A 307 -9.05 -5.77 -5.33
N THR A 308 -8.97 -7.04 -4.97
CA THR A 308 -7.87 -7.58 -4.19
C THR A 308 -7.02 -8.52 -5.02
N PHE A 309 -5.72 -8.28 -4.98
CA PHE A 309 -4.69 -9.12 -5.58
C PHE A 309 -3.82 -9.71 -4.46
N GLU A 310 -3.28 -10.89 -4.69
CA GLU A 310 -2.21 -11.47 -3.88
C GLU A 310 -0.92 -11.45 -4.69
N PHE A 311 0.21 -11.14 -4.06
CA PHE A 311 1.50 -11.15 -4.73
C PHE A 311 2.64 -11.50 -3.76
N ASP A 312 3.76 -11.96 -4.31
CA ASP A 312 4.96 -12.25 -3.53
C ASP A 312 5.76 -10.96 -3.28
N ASN A 313 6.03 -10.69 -2.01
CA ASN A 313 6.91 -9.61 -1.63
C ASN A 313 8.38 -10.09 -1.66
N ARG A 314 9.21 -9.38 -2.39
CA ARG A 314 10.66 -9.61 -2.45
C ARG A 314 11.44 -8.78 -1.43
N GLY A 315 10.75 -8.16 -0.48
CA GLY A 315 11.34 -7.35 0.59
C GLY A 315 11.25 -5.84 0.34
N ASP A 316 10.81 -5.42 -0.84
CA ASP A 316 10.80 -4.01 -1.26
C ASP A 316 9.50 -3.28 -0.87
N VAL A 317 8.41 -4.03 -0.65
CA VAL A 317 7.08 -3.45 -0.40
C VAL A 317 6.72 -3.58 1.08
N ILE A 318 6.33 -2.45 1.68
CA ILE A 318 5.98 -2.34 3.10
C ILE A 318 4.46 -2.48 3.27
N PRO A 319 3.95 -3.49 4.03
CA PRO A 319 2.53 -3.57 4.34
C PRO A 319 2.07 -2.36 5.17
N GLY A 320 0.85 -1.90 4.91
CA GLY A 320 0.29 -0.67 5.45
C GLY A 320 0.53 0.55 4.56
N SER A 321 1.28 0.41 3.45
CA SER A 321 1.51 1.51 2.52
C SER A 321 0.27 1.80 1.69
N PHE A 322 -0.05 3.10 1.56
CA PHE A 322 -1.04 3.58 0.60
C PHE A 322 -0.35 3.80 -0.75
N VAL A 323 -0.91 3.28 -1.84
CA VAL A 323 -0.25 3.20 -3.14
C VAL A 323 -1.15 3.69 -4.27
N GLU A 324 -0.54 4.22 -5.32
CA GLU A 324 -1.20 4.48 -6.59
C GLU A 324 -1.26 3.19 -7.39
N ILE A 325 -2.43 2.87 -7.97
CA ILE A 325 -2.69 1.59 -8.64
C ILE A 325 -3.22 1.83 -10.05
N TYR A 326 -2.67 1.08 -10.99
CA TYR A 326 -3.07 1.01 -12.39
C TYR A 326 -3.62 -0.40 -12.64
N LEU A 327 -4.95 -0.57 -12.58
CA LEU A 327 -5.59 -1.85 -12.90
C LEU A 327 -5.55 -2.07 -14.40
N LEU A 328 -5.07 -3.24 -14.81
CA LEU A 328 -4.92 -3.62 -16.21
C LEU A 328 -6.07 -4.56 -16.60
N SER A 329 -6.88 -4.11 -17.56
CA SER A 329 -7.99 -4.90 -18.10
C SER A 329 -7.82 -5.10 -19.60
N GLY A 330 -8.83 -5.46 -20.33
CA GLY A 330 -8.87 -5.79 -21.74
C GLY A 330 -7.72 -5.28 -22.62
N GLU A 331 -7.26 -6.08 -23.55
CA GLU A 331 -6.18 -5.72 -24.46
C GLU A 331 -6.70 -4.83 -25.60
N MET A 332 -5.96 -3.80 -25.93
CA MET A 332 -6.11 -2.94 -27.10
C MET A 332 -4.98 -3.28 -28.07
N GLU A 333 -5.33 -3.68 -29.27
CA GLU A 333 -4.37 -3.95 -30.33
C GLU A 333 -4.05 -2.68 -31.12
N ASN A 334 -2.95 -2.73 -31.88
CA ASN A 334 -2.51 -1.64 -32.75
C ASN A 334 -2.27 -0.31 -32.00
N VAL A 335 -1.64 -0.37 -30.86
CA VAL A 335 -1.30 0.78 -30.02
C VAL A 335 0.21 1.01 -30.05
N ILE A 336 0.63 2.28 -30.21
CA ILE A 336 2.00 2.68 -29.92
C ILE A 336 2.06 3.10 -28.45
N ALA A 337 2.91 2.44 -27.67
CA ALA A 337 3.18 2.79 -26.28
C ALA A 337 4.67 3.11 -26.10
N LEU A 338 4.97 4.15 -25.37
CA LEU A 338 6.33 4.59 -25.09
C LEU A 338 6.57 4.64 -23.59
N PRO A 339 7.78 4.34 -23.11
CA PRO A 339 8.11 4.51 -21.70
C PRO A 339 7.98 5.97 -21.28
N LYS A 340 7.62 6.22 -20.03
CA LYS A 340 7.47 7.58 -19.49
C LYS A 340 8.74 8.43 -19.64
N SER A 341 9.92 7.79 -19.62
CA SER A 341 11.23 8.43 -19.83
C SER A 341 11.40 9.07 -21.21
N ALA A 342 10.60 8.64 -22.20
CA ALA A 342 10.60 9.21 -23.55
C ALA A 342 9.84 10.54 -23.63
N ILE A 343 8.97 10.83 -22.65
CA ILE A 343 8.02 11.93 -22.72
C ILE A 343 8.55 13.10 -21.89
N THR A 344 8.57 14.28 -22.51
CA THR A 344 8.86 15.55 -21.83
C THR A 344 7.64 16.45 -21.89
N GLU A 345 7.50 17.34 -20.92
CA GLU A 345 6.40 18.30 -20.85
C GLU A 345 6.94 19.73 -20.86
N GLU A 346 6.27 20.60 -21.60
CA GLU A 346 6.51 22.03 -21.61
C GLU A 346 5.17 22.75 -21.71
N GLN A 347 4.88 23.61 -20.74
CA GLN A 347 3.64 24.42 -20.69
C GLN A 347 2.34 23.59 -20.87
N GLY A 348 2.31 22.35 -20.33
CA GLY A 348 1.16 21.46 -20.44
C GLY A 348 1.06 20.70 -21.77
N ILE A 349 2.02 20.88 -22.69
CA ILE A 349 2.12 20.14 -23.95
C ILE A 349 3.20 19.07 -23.82
N HIS A 350 2.90 17.88 -24.36
CA HIS A 350 3.80 16.74 -24.27
C HIS A 350 4.57 16.55 -25.58
N PHE A 351 5.85 16.22 -25.46
CA PHE A 351 6.76 16.04 -26.58
C PHE A 351 7.58 14.76 -26.42
N VAL A 352 7.94 14.19 -27.55
CA VAL A 352 9.00 13.18 -27.70
C VAL A 352 10.07 13.73 -28.65
N TYR A 353 11.23 13.10 -28.66
CA TYR A 353 12.31 13.44 -29.57
C TYR A 353 12.50 12.30 -30.56
N LEU A 354 12.40 12.62 -31.85
CA LEU A 354 12.61 11.69 -32.96
C LEU A 354 14.04 11.88 -33.47
N GLN A 355 14.79 10.79 -33.61
CA GLN A 355 16.07 10.79 -34.28
C GLN A 355 15.86 10.81 -35.79
N VAL A 356 16.32 11.87 -36.47
CA VAL A 356 16.19 12.05 -37.93
C VAL A 356 17.37 11.40 -38.65
N ASP A 357 18.59 11.67 -38.12
CA ASP A 357 19.84 11.11 -38.65
C ASP A 357 20.82 10.76 -37.50
N ALA A 358 22.13 10.67 -37.77
CA ALA A 358 23.14 10.28 -36.79
C ALA A 358 23.34 11.30 -35.66
N GLU A 359 23.08 12.59 -35.91
CA GLU A 359 23.34 13.74 -35.00
C GLU A 359 22.09 14.57 -34.76
N GLY A 360 21.09 14.46 -35.63
CA GLY A 360 19.88 15.28 -35.64
C GLY A 360 18.72 14.66 -34.86
N TYR A 361 18.10 15.47 -34.03
CA TYR A 361 16.88 15.13 -33.29
C TYR A 361 15.83 16.20 -33.54
N LYS A 362 14.60 15.76 -33.75
CA LYS A 362 13.45 16.64 -33.94
C LYS A 362 12.51 16.53 -32.73
N LYS A 363 12.11 17.68 -32.19
CA LYS A 363 11.06 17.76 -31.17
C LYS A 363 9.69 17.53 -31.84
N GLN A 364 8.94 16.56 -31.33
CA GLN A 364 7.64 16.18 -31.88
C GLN A 364 6.57 16.23 -30.80
N GLU A 365 5.53 17.06 -31.02
CA GLU A 365 4.36 17.09 -30.16
C GLU A 365 3.59 15.78 -30.24
N VAL A 366 3.14 15.30 -29.09
CA VAL A 366 2.37 14.04 -28.95
C VAL A 366 1.12 14.24 -28.10
N LYS A 367 0.06 13.53 -28.48
CA LYS A 367 -1.15 13.42 -27.66
C LYS A 367 -1.10 12.10 -26.90
N LEU A 368 -1.17 12.19 -25.58
CA LEU A 368 -1.11 11.03 -24.71
C LEU A 368 -2.49 10.41 -24.51
N GLY A 369 -2.52 9.11 -24.33
CA GLY A 369 -3.68 8.31 -23.96
C GLY A 369 -3.56 7.74 -22.54
N ALA A 370 -3.87 6.45 -22.39
CA ALA A 370 -3.81 5.74 -21.13
C ALA A 370 -2.36 5.55 -20.65
N ASP A 371 -2.16 5.62 -19.35
CA ASP A 371 -0.88 5.47 -18.66
C ASP A 371 -0.99 4.28 -17.68
N ASN A 372 -0.11 3.29 -17.80
CA ASN A 372 -0.07 2.10 -16.94
C ASN A 372 0.99 2.20 -15.82
N GLY A 373 1.55 3.39 -15.63
CA GLY A 373 2.63 3.65 -14.68
C GLY A 373 4.03 3.52 -15.27
N ARG A 374 4.24 2.62 -16.22
CA ARG A 374 5.53 2.38 -16.92
C ARG A 374 5.58 2.98 -18.30
N GLU A 375 4.52 2.78 -19.06
CA GLU A 375 4.37 3.19 -20.44
C GLU A 375 3.10 4.03 -20.61
N VAL A 376 3.11 4.88 -21.61
CA VAL A 376 1.99 5.73 -21.97
C VAL A 376 1.62 5.48 -23.42
N GLN A 377 0.33 5.29 -23.66
CA GLN A 377 -0.24 5.20 -25.00
C GLN A 377 -0.06 6.51 -25.74
N ILE A 378 0.41 6.46 -26.99
CA ILE A 378 0.49 7.61 -27.88
C ILE A 378 -0.69 7.57 -28.86
N LEU A 379 -1.56 8.57 -28.76
CA LEU A 379 -2.75 8.68 -29.61
C LEU A 379 -2.43 9.33 -30.97
N SER A 380 -1.46 10.24 -30.98
CA SER A 380 -0.99 10.91 -32.21
C SER A 380 0.39 11.55 -32.01
N GLY A 381 1.07 11.84 -33.13
CA GLY A 381 2.39 12.50 -33.13
C GLY A 381 3.56 11.57 -33.44
N VAL A 382 3.38 10.25 -33.30
CA VAL A 382 4.39 9.23 -33.63
C VAL A 382 3.80 8.22 -34.59
N LYS A 383 4.59 7.80 -35.58
CA LYS A 383 4.23 6.77 -36.56
C LYS A 383 5.02 5.48 -36.28
N PRO A 384 4.47 4.32 -36.69
CA PRO A 384 5.24 3.08 -36.65
C PRO A 384 6.55 3.21 -37.42
N GLY A 385 7.66 2.81 -36.78
CA GLY A 385 8.99 2.88 -37.35
C GLY A 385 9.77 4.18 -37.04
N ASP A 386 9.11 5.21 -36.49
CA ASP A 386 9.81 6.41 -36.06
C ASP A 386 10.84 6.05 -34.96
N LYS A 387 12.06 6.57 -35.07
CA LYS A 387 13.13 6.37 -34.10
C LYS A 387 12.96 7.33 -32.93
N VAL A 388 12.43 6.85 -31.82
CA VAL A 388 12.11 7.66 -30.63
C VAL A 388 13.20 7.52 -29.58
N VAL A 389 13.60 8.64 -28.98
CA VAL A 389 14.46 8.65 -27.79
C VAL A 389 13.65 8.14 -26.61
N VAL A 390 13.96 6.94 -26.13
CA VAL A 390 13.25 6.27 -25.03
C VAL A 390 13.90 6.50 -23.66
N GLU A 391 15.20 6.80 -23.64
CA GLU A 391 15.93 7.20 -22.43
C GLU A 391 16.77 8.44 -22.75
N GLY A 392 16.96 9.32 -21.78
CA GLY A 392 17.75 10.56 -21.95
C GLY A 392 17.02 11.69 -22.70
N ALA A 393 15.70 11.61 -22.91
CA ALA A 393 14.91 12.65 -23.60
C ALA A 393 15.09 14.05 -22.98
N TYR A 394 15.26 14.14 -21.67
CA TYR A 394 15.52 15.39 -20.98
C TYR A 394 16.86 16.03 -21.39
N HIS A 395 17.89 15.24 -21.68
CA HIS A 395 19.20 15.76 -22.17
C HIS A 395 19.08 16.34 -23.59
N VAL A 396 18.25 15.72 -24.44
CA VAL A 396 17.94 16.28 -25.76
C VAL A 396 17.19 17.60 -25.62
N LYS A 397 16.25 17.69 -24.69
CA LYS A 397 15.54 18.92 -24.34
C LYS A 397 16.49 20.04 -23.91
N LEU A 398 17.46 19.75 -23.05
CA LEU A 398 18.46 20.75 -22.61
C LEU A 398 19.37 21.22 -23.76
N ALA A 399 19.76 20.31 -24.65
CA ALA A 399 20.53 20.63 -25.82
C ALA A 399 19.77 21.59 -26.76
N SER A 400 18.46 21.42 -26.93
CA SER A 400 17.64 22.34 -27.70
C SER A 400 17.67 23.78 -27.16
N ALA A 401 17.60 23.92 -25.84
CA ALA A 401 17.66 25.24 -25.18
C ALA A 401 19.02 25.91 -25.30
N SER A 402 20.11 25.13 -25.28
CA SER A 402 21.48 25.70 -25.46
C SER A 402 21.78 26.12 -26.90
N ASN A 403 21.23 25.43 -27.90
CA ASN A 403 21.36 25.78 -29.30
C ASN A 403 20.51 27.00 -29.71
N ALA A 404 19.49 27.35 -28.93
CA ALA A 404 18.64 28.51 -29.15
C ALA A 404 19.29 29.85 -28.69
N ILE A 405 20.42 29.80 -27.99
CA ILE A 405 21.17 31.02 -27.59
C ILE A 405 22.22 31.32 -28.66
N PRO A 406 22.06 32.41 -29.47
CA PRO A 406 23.07 32.80 -30.41
C PRO A 406 24.39 33.08 -29.68
N ALA A 407 25.50 32.55 -30.19
CA ALA A 407 26.82 32.92 -29.70
C ALA A 407 27.02 34.41 -29.96
N HIS A 408 26.93 35.24 -28.91
CA HIS A 408 27.33 36.64 -29.01
C HIS A 408 28.85 36.71 -29.16
N THR A 409 29.33 36.78 -30.41
CA THR A 409 30.69 37.16 -30.72
C THR A 409 30.83 38.65 -30.44
N HIS A 410 31.40 38.99 -29.31
CA HIS A 410 31.96 40.33 -29.11
C HIS A 410 33.36 40.32 -29.71
N GLU A 411 33.48 40.78 -30.95
CA GLU A 411 34.77 41.25 -31.49
C GLU A 411 35.09 42.62 -30.85
N HIS A 412 36.21 42.67 -30.13
CA HIS A 412 36.86 43.92 -29.68
C HIS A 412 38.03 44.27 -30.60
#